data_d111cbb33e1433579bc36d4e65e2a2d2
#
_entry.id   d111cbb33e1433579bc36d4e65e2a2d2
#
_cell.length_a   1.000
_cell.length_b   1.000
_cell.length_c   1.000
_cell.angle_alpha   90.00
_cell.angle_beta   90.00
_cell.angle_gamma   90.00
#
_symmetry.space_group_name_H-M   'P 1'
#
loop_
_entity.id
_entity.type
_entity.pdbx_description
1 polymer ?
#
loop_
_entity_poly.entity_id
_entity_poly.type
_entity_poly.pdbx_seq_one_letter_code
_entity_poly.pdbx_strand_id
1 'polypeptide(L)' 'MQNRLRVLRAERQWSQAELGERLDVSRQAVNAIETGKYDPSLPLAFKIARLFGMSIEEIFDDGFDGDTNG' A
#
# COMPACT_ATOMS: atom_id res chain seq x y z
N MET A 1 -3.78 -6.71 -6.16
CA MET A 1 -2.41 -6.23 -6.42
C MET A 1 -1.55 -6.56 -5.23
N GLN A 2 -0.41 -7.15 -5.44
CA GLN A 2 0.50 -7.46 -4.35
C GLN A 2 1.23 -6.21 -3.91
N ASN A 3 1.58 -6.16 -2.63
CA ASN A 3 2.25 -4.98 -2.11
C ASN A 3 2.98 -5.30 -0.81
N ARG A 4 3.77 -4.33 -0.36
CA ARG A 4 4.56 -4.46 0.86
C ARG A 4 3.95 -3.68 2.02
N LEU A 5 2.69 -3.29 1.90
CA LEU A 5 2.10 -2.39 2.90
C LEU A 5 2.10 -3.02 4.29
N ARG A 6 1.79 -4.31 4.38
CA ARG A 6 1.78 -5.01 5.66
C ARG A 6 3.17 -4.98 6.32
N VAL A 7 4.22 -5.23 5.53
CA VAL A 7 5.58 -5.24 6.04
C VAL A 7 5.97 -3.84 6.51
N LEU A 8 5.67 -2.83 5.70
CA LEU A 8 6.02 -1.45 6.05
C LEU A 8 5.29 -1.00 7.30
N ARG A 9 4.02 -1.40 7.43
CA ARG A 9 3.24 -1.08 8.62
C ARG A 9 3.85 -1.76 9.85
N ALA A 10 4.21 -3.04 9.71
CA ALA A 10 4.77 -3.79 10.82
C ALA A 10 6.11 -3.21 11.28
N GLU A 11 6.91 -2.74 10.33
CA GLU A 11 8.19 -2.10 10.67
C GLU A 11 7.99 -0.85 11.51
N ARG A 12 6.87 -0.16 11.33
CA ARG A 12 6.54 1.02 12.12
C ARG A 12 5.79 0.65 13.40
N GLN A 13 5.46 -0.64 13.58
CA GLN A 13 4.70 -1.14 14.74
C GLN A 13 3.31 -0.50 14.82
N TRP A 14 2.73 -0.22 13.66
CA TRP A 14 1.37 0.31 13.58
C TRP A 14 0.38 -0.83 13.41
N SER A 15 -0.78 -0.71 14.08
CA SER A 15 -1.90 -1.61 13.79
C SER A 15 -2.56 -1.20 12.48
N GLN A 16 -3.42 -2.07 11.94
CA GLN A 16 -4.18 -1.70 10.75
C GLN A 16 -5.06 -0.48 11.01
N ALA A 17 -5.64 -0.40 12.21
CA ALA A 17 -6.46 0.74 12.57
C ALA A 17 -5.63 2.03 12.59
N GLU A 18 -4.42 1.95 13.11
CA GLU A 18 -3.55 3.11 13.18
C GLU A 18 -3.13 3.57 11.79
N LEU A 19 -2.80 2.62 10.91
CA LEU A 19 -2.47 2.99 9.54
C LEU A 19 -3.68 3.61 8.85
N GLY A 20 -4.87 3.06 9.10
CA GLY A 20 -6.10 3.63 8.54
C GLY A 20 -6.29 5.07 8.95
N GLU A 21 -6.04 5.39 10.23
CA GLU A 21 -6.13 6.76 10.70
C GLU A 21 -5.16 7.68 9.98
N ARG A 22 -3.94 7.21 9.78
CA ARG A 22 -2.91 8.02 9.11
C ARG A 22 -3.23 8.25 7.65
N LEU A 23 -3.95 7.32 7.03
CA LEU A 23 -4.34 7.43 5.63
C LEU A 23 -5.74 7.98 5.45
N ASP A 24 -6.48 8.18 6.57
CA ASP A 24 -7.86 8.64 6.53
C ASP A 24 -8.77 7.65 5.80
N VAL A 25 -8.56 6.37 6.07
CA VAL A 25 -9.41 5.30 5.55
C VAL A 25 -9.72 4.33 6.69
N SER A 26 -10.69 3.44 6.46
CA SER A 26 -11.08 2.49 7.49
C SER A 26 -10.04 1.37 7.65
N ARG A 27 -10.09 0.70 8.80
CA ARG A 27 -9.26 -0.47 9.03
C ARG A 27 -9.56 -1.55 8.01
N GLN A 28 -10.83 -1.71 7.64
CA GLN A 28 -11.22 -2.69 6.64
C GLN A 28 -10.58 -2.40 5.29
N ALA A 29 -10.49 -1.11 4.94
CA ALA A 29 -9.83 -0.73 3.69
C ALA A 29 -8.34 -1.09 3.72
N VAL A 30 -7.67 -0.85 4.86
CA VAL A 30 -6.27 -1.23 5.00
C VAL A 30 -6.11 -2.73 4.82
N ASN A 31 -6.95 -3.52 5.49
CA ASN A 31 -6.87 -4.97 5.37
C ASN A 31 -7.09 -5.43 3.93
N ALA A 32 -8.07 -4.86 3.24
CA ALA A 32 -8.37 -5.24 1.87
C ALA A 32 -7.20 -4.91 0.94
N ILE A 33 -6.52 -3.80 1.17
CA ILE A 33 -5.34 -3.46 0.38
C ILE A 33 -4.20 -4.44 0.68
N GLU A 34 -3.95 -4.72 1.96
CA GLU A 34 -2.84 -5.59 2.34
C GLU A 34 -3.01 -7.01 1.79
N THR A 35 -4.25 -7.47 1.71
CA THR A 35 -4.51 -8.83 1.21
C THR A 35 -4.66 -8.89 -0.31
N GLY A 36 -4.56 -7.75 -0.99
CA GLY A 36 -4.64 -7.71 -2.45
C GLY A 36 -6.05 -7.77 -3.00
N LYS A 37 -7.06 -7.69 -2.13
CA LYS A 37 -8.45 -7.75 -2.59
C LYS A 37 -8.94 -6.42 -3.14
N TYR A 38 -8.26 -5.34 -2.84
CA TYR A 38 -8.68 -4.01 -3.22
C TYR A 38 -7.43 -3.21 -3.58
N ASP A 39 -7.45 -2.60 -4.73
CA ASP A 39 -6.36 -1.73 -5.15
C ASP A 39 -6.70 -0.30 -4.77
N PRO A 40 -5.76 0.41 -4.14
CA PRO A 40 -6.07 1.79 -3.73
C PRO A 40 -6.25 2.69 -4.95
N SER A 41 -7.08 3.72 -4.78
CA SER A 41 -7.17 4.76 -5.78
C SER A 41 -5.81 5.42 -5.95
N LEU A 42 -5.61 6.09 -7.06
CA LEU A 42 -4.34 6.78 -7.29
C LEU A 42 -4.06 7.82 -6.21
N PRO A 43 -5.01 8.66 -5.80
CA PRO A 43 -4.73 9.58 -4.69
C PRO A 43 -4.32 8.87 -3.41
N LEU A 44 -4.95 7.74 -3.10
CA LEU A 44 -4.60 7.00 -1.90
C LEU A 44 -3.21 6.37 -2.03
N ALA A 45 -2.88 5.86 -3.22
CA ALA A 45 -1.56 5.29 -3.46
C ALA A 45 -0.46 6.34 -3.26
N PHE A 46 -0.69 7.55 -3.73
CA PHE A 46 0.26 8.64 -3.49
C PHE A 46 0.38 8.97 -2.01
N LYS A 47 -0.74 8.96 -1.28
CA LYS A 47 -0.72 9.22 0.15
C LYS A 47 0.10 8.17 0.87
N ILE A 48 -0.08 6.90 0.50
CA ILE A 48 0.69 5.79 1.07
C ILE A 48 2.19 6.00 0.78
N ALA A 49 2.52 6.33 -0.44
CA ALA A 49 3.91 6.53 -0.83
C ALA A 49 4.56 7.64 0.00
N ARG A 50 3.86 8.75 0.17
CA ARG A 50 4.38 9.87 0.96
C ARG A 50 4.54 9.50 2.42
N LEU A 51 3.60 8.73 2.96
CA LEU A 51 3.66 8.33 4.36
C LEU A 51 4.91 7.53 4.66
N PHE A 52 5.27 6.64 3.75
CA PHE A 52 6.43 5.76 3.94
C PHE A 52 7.70 6.30 3.28
N GLY A 53 7.62 7.42 2.57
CA GLY A 53 8.79 7.99 1.92
C GLY A 53 9.33 7.12 0.80
N MET A 54 8.45 6.40 0.11
CA MET A 54 8.82 5.47 -0.96
C MET A 54 8.00 5.76 -2.20
N SER A 55 8.47 5.28 -3.34
CA SER A 55 7.68 5.43 -4.56
C SER A 55 6.56 4.39 -4.58
N ILE A 56 5.55 4.64 -5.39
CA ILE A 56 4.45 3.69 -5.56
C ILE A 56 4.99 2.35 -6.02
N GLU A 57 5.92 2.36 -6.97
CA GLU A 57 6.48 1.13 -7.53
C GLU A 57 7.29 0.34 -6.49
N GLU A 58 7.83 1.01 -5.49
CA GLU A 58 8.54 0.30 -4.43
C GLU A 58 7.59 -0.39 -3.48
N ILE A 59 6.34 0.06 -3.40
CA ILE A 59 5.35 -0.48 -2.47
C ILE A 59 4.44 -1.48 -3.15
N PHE A 60 3.98 -1.18 -4.36
CA PHE A 60 2.97 -1.97 -5.06
C PHE A 60 3.58 -2.68 -6.25
N ASP A 61 3.19 -3.95 -6.42
CA ASP A 61 3.61 -4.78 -7.55
C ASP A 61 2.38 -5.03 -8.40
N ASP A 62 2.39 -4.55 -9.63
CA ASP A 62 1.22 -4.69 -10.50
C ASP A 62 1.17 -6.05 -11.18
N GLY A 63 2.14 -6.92 -10.91
CA GLY A 63 2.17 -8.25 -11.52
C GLY A 63 2.78 -8.28 -12.91
N PHE A 64 3.15 -7.14 -13.45
CA PHE A 64 3.78 -7.07 -14.77
C PHE A 64 5.28 -7.19 -14.59
N ASP A 65 5.89 -8.17 -15.23
CA ASP A 65 7.30 -8.39 -15.00
C ASP A 65 8.17 -7.44 -15.81
N GLY A 66 7.62 -6.65 -16.58
CA GLY A 66 8.27 -5.50 -17.13
C GLY A 66 9.22 -5.69 -18.21
N ASP A 67 9.28 -6.78 -18.72
CA ASP A 67 10.18 -6.89 -19.56
C ASP A 67 9.85 -6.46 -20.76
N THR A 68 9.51 -5.92 -21.14
CA THR A 68 9.25 -5.52 -22.27
C THR A 68 9.97 -4.80 -22.87
N ASN A 69 10.36 -4.82 -23.01
CA ASN A 69 10.69 -4.24 -23.41
C ASN A 69 10.46 -3.57 -23.69
N GLY A 70 10.31 -3.65 -23.48
CA GLY A 70 10.15 -2.93 -23.65
C GLY A 70 10.14 -2.69 -23.74
#